data_5893e30d19c904cd3a2728f587b323ec
#
_entry.id   5893e30d19c904cd3a2728f587b323ec
#
_cell.length_a   1.000
_cell.length_b   1.000
_cell.length_c   1.000
_cell.angle_alpha   90.00
_cell.angle_beta   90.00
_cell.angle_gamma   90.00
#
_symmetry.space_group_name_H-M   'P 1'
#
loop_
_entity.id
_entity.type
_entity.pdbx_description
1 polymer ?
#
loop_
_entity_poly.entity_id
_entity_poly.type
_entity_poly.pdbx_seq_one_letter_code
_entity_poly.pdbx_strand_id
1 'polypeptide(L)'
;MPQGQNPKGMHVYIWAGLKSHGEGQHDYPQFLADWSKVLTEHGAVVDGAFHGPTAADLEHTDVVVIYKGDAAFLSDDEKAALEAYVKRGGGLVSFHDSMCGPDPAYFSTLVGGAKKHGQVNYTLDAPIPYTIVDRSNPIMKDMSDMTITDEAFFLMTWSKDPEVHVLATAKIPPTRSAGDHKDEIAPQIWTYEHTVPGGQPARAFVWMQGHIYANFANPQIKAMLLRGIAWAGNHPVDELVSYVPPPRPARGGMAPGK
;
A
#
# COMPACT_ATOMS: atom_id res chain seq x y z
N MET A 1 -22.52 -4.60 -14.62
CA MET A 1 -21.25 -3.96 -14.23
C MET A 1 -21.46 -2.47 -14.10
N PRO A 2 -20.90 -1.77 -13.11
CA PRO A 2 -20.91 -0.32 -13.08
C PRO A 2 -20.30 0.23 -14.36
N GLN A 3 -20.88 1.32 -14.90
CA GLN A 3 -20.34 1.96 -16.11
C GLN A 3 -18.93 2.50 -15.79
N GLY A 4 -17.94 2.11 -16.56
CA GLY A 4 -16.56 2.59 -16.47
C GLY A 4 -15.54 1.59 -15.94
N GLN A 5 -15.94 0.42 -15.46
CA GLN A 5 -14.98 -0.62 -15.11
C GLN A 5 -14.35 -1.25 -16.35
N ASN A 6 -13.03 -1.42 -16.29
CA ASN A 6 -12.30 -2.23 -17.26
C ASN A 6 -12.37 -3.70 -16.89
N PRO A 7 -13.15 -4.55 -17.57
CA PRO A 7 -13.32 -5.96 -17.18
C PRO A 7 -12.05 -6.81 -17.39
N LYS A 8 -11.01 -6.23 -17.98
CA LYS A 8 -9.68 -6.83 -18.16
C LYS A 8 -8.61 -6.14 -17.32
N GLY A 9 -9.02 -5.24 -16.45
CA GLY A 9 -8.10 -4.55 -15.57
C GLY A 9 -7.60 -5.44 -14.45
N MET A 10 -6.50 -5.02 -13.84
CA MET A 10 -5.97 -5.63 -12.63
C MET A 10 -7.01 -5.65 -11.52
N HIS A 11 -7.14 -6.77 -10.83
CA HIS A 11 -8.04 -6.92 -9.70
C HIS A 11 -7.35 -6.49 -8.42
N VAL A 12 -7.88 -5.44 -7.80
CA VAL A 12 -7.37 -4.86 -6.54
C VAL A 12 -8.39 -5.08 -5.43
N TYR A 13 -7.95 -5.67 -4.32
CA TYR A 13 -8.74 -5.71 -3.10
C TYR A 13 -8.19 -4.71 -2.10
N ILE A 14 -9.01 -3.79 -1.60
CA ILE A 14 -8.63 -2.82 -0.57
C ILE A 14 -9.10 -3.31 0.80
N TRP A 15 -8.15 -3.65 1.66
CA TRP A 15 -8.42 -3.90 3.07
C TRP A 15 -8.20 -2.61 3.87
N ALA A 16 -9.29 -1.94 4.24
CA ALA A 16 -9.27 -0.70 5.00
C ALA A 16 -9.58 -0.93 6.48
N GLY A 17 -9.08 -0.02 7.32
CA GLY A 17 -9.42 0.03 8.74
C GLY A 17 -10.66 0.87 9.04
N LEU A 18 -11.12 0.78 10.29
CA LEU A 18 -12.08 1.72 10.83
C LEU A 18 -11.37 3.02 11.21
N LYS A 19 -12.09 4.15 11.15
CA LYS A 19 -11.57 5.46 11.54
C LYS A 19 -11.02 5.43 12.96
N SER A 20 -9.79 5.93 13.11
CA SER A 20 -9.15 6.17 14.39
C SER A 20 -8.40 7.50 14.35
N HIS A 21 -7.97 8.01 15.50
CA HIS A 21 -7.29 9.30 15.64
C HIS A 21 -8.16 10.53 15.26
N GLY A 22 -7.54 11.69 15.14
CA GLY A 22 -8.19 12.96 14.85
C GLY A 22 -8.65 13.12 13.41
N GLU A 23 -9.18 14.29 13.09
CA GLU A 23 -9.55 14.65 11.72
C GLU A 23 -8.31 14.67 10.82
N GLY A 24 -8.41 14.10 9.63
CA GLY A 24 -7.31 14.01 8.68
C GLY A 24 -6.24 12.95 9.01
N GLN A 25 -6.37 12.22 10.13
CA GLN A 25 -5.47 11.16 10.55
C GLN A 25 -6.17 9.81 10.50
N HIS A 26 -5.50 8.74 10.05
CA HIS A 26 -6.05 7.40 9.94
C HIS A 26 -7.45 7.37 9.29
N ASP A 27 -7.63 8.13 8.22
CA ASP A 27 -8.89 8.20 7.48
C ASP A 27 -9.09 6.98 6.55
N TYR A 28 -8.96 5.78 7.13
CA TYR A 28 -9.06 4.50 6.41
C TYR A 28 -10.39 4.33 5.65
N PRO A 29 -11.57 4.69 6.21
CA PRO A 29 -12.82 4.61 5.46
C PRO A 29 -12.86 5.56 4.27
N GLN A 30 -12.28 6.77 4.41
CA GLN A 30 -12.17 7.73 3.32
C GLN A 30 -11.26 7.20 2.22
N PHE A 31 -10.15 6.52 2.60
CA PHE A 31 -9.26 5.87 1.64
C PHE A 31 -10.00 4.81 0.82
N LEU A 32 -10.78 3.93 1.47
CA LEU A 32 -11.56 2.92 0.74
C LEU A 32 -12.47 3.56 -0.30
N ALA A 33 -13.18 4.64 0.06
CA ALA A 33 -14.07 5.35 -0.85
C ALA A 33 -13.30 6.03 -2.00
N ASP A 34 -12.27 6.82 -1.68
CA ASP A 34 -11.55 7.63 -2.67
C ASP A 34 -10.68 6.75 -3.57
N TRP A 35 -9.95 5.78 -3.00
CA TRP A 35 -9.04 4.95 -3.77
C TRP A 35 -9.74 3.86 -4.57
N SER A 36 -10.93 3.39 -4.16
CA SER A 36 -11.80 2.60 -5.04
C SER A 36 -12.13 3.38 -6.31
N LYS A 37 -12.47 4.66 -6.18
CA LYS A 37 -12.71 5.54 -7.33
C LYS A 37 -11.43 5.77 -8.14
N VAL A 38 -10.34 6.16 -7.47
CA VAL A 38 -9.05 6.43 -8.14
C VAL A 38 -8.62 5.22 -8.97
N LEU A 39 -8.56 4.04 -8.37
CA LEU A 39 -8.10 2.83 -9.05
C LEU A 39 -9.03 2.44 -10.21
N THR A 40 -10.35 2.56 -10.02
CA THR A 40 -11.32 2.32 -11.11
C THR A 40 -11.14 3.29 -12.27
N GLU A 41 -10.92 4.57 -11.98
CA GLU A 41 -10.65 5.61 -13.02
C GLU A 41 -9.32 5.35 -13.74
N HIS A 42 -8.36 4.68 -13.08
CA HIS A 42 -7.09 4.23 -13.63
C HIS A 42 -7.12 2.78 -14.19
N GLY A 43 -8.30 2.22 -14.38
CA GLY A 43 -8.49 0.98 -15.14
C GLY A 43 -8.47 -0.32 -14.34
N ALA A 44 -8.41 -0.28 -13.01
CA ALA A 44 -8.52 -1.48 -12.17
C ALA A 44 -9.96 -1.93 -11.97
N VAL A 45 -10.14 -3.20 -11.63
CA VAL A 45 -11.35 -3.77 -11.03
C VAL A 45 -11.14 -3.77 -9.52
N VAL A 46 -12.01 -3.11 -8.77
CA VAL A 46 -11.76 -2.85 -7.34
C VAL A 46 -12.87 -3.42 -6.48
N ASP A 47 -12.48 -4.24 -5.52
CA ASP A 47 -13.27 -4.67 -4.39
C ASP A 47 -12.60 -4.22 -3.09
N GLY A 48 -13.29 -4.30 -1.96
CA GLY A 48 -12.68 -3.98 -0.68
C GLY A 48 -13.68 -4.00 0.48
N ALA A 49 -13.12 -4.10 1.69
CA ALA A 49 -13.90 -4.17 2.92
C ALA A 49 -13.11 -3.67 4.14
N PHE A 50 -13.82 -3.56 5.28
CA PHE A 50 -13.23 -3.25 6.59
C PHE A 50 -12.83 -4.51 7.38
N HIS A 51 -13.15 -5.70 6.90
CA HIS A 51 -12.67 -6.97 7.44
C HIS A 51 -11.47 -7.47 6.65
N GLY A 52 -10.69 -8.37 7.25
CA GLY A 52 -9.60 -9.05 6.56
C GLY A 52 -10.10 -9.86 5.36
N PRO A 53 -9.30 -9.98 4.31
CA PRO A 53 -9.71 -10.68 3.10
C PRO A 53 -9.91 -12.17 3.38
N THR A 54 -11.02 -12.71 2.90
CA THR A 54 -11.31 -14.15 2.92
C THR A 54 -10.67 -14.85 1.70
N ALA A 55 -10.61 -16.17 1.72
CA ALA A 55 -10.14 -16.93 0.56
C ALA A 55 -10.97 -16.64 -0.71
N ALA A 56 -12.28 -16.37 -0.56
CA ALA A 56 -13.17 -16.02 -1.67
C ALA A 56 -12.85 -14.62 -2.25
N ASP A 57 -12.57 -13.63 -1.38
CA ASP A 57 -12.17 -12.30 -1.82
C ASP A 57 -10.85 -12.34 -2.59
N LEU A 58 -9.97 -13.26 -2.22
CA LEU A 58 -8.64 -13.38 -2.81
C LEU A 58 -8.59 -14.24 -4.08
N GLU A 59 -9.62 -14.99 -4.43
CA GLU A 59 -9.60 -15.98 -5.54
C GLU A 59 -9.11 -15.37 -6.85
N HIS A 60 -9.58 -14.17 -7.18
CA HIS A 60 -9.25 -13.47 -8.43
C HIS A 60 -8.48 -12.15 -8.20
N THR A 61 -7.99 -11.91 -6.98
CA THR A 61 -7.26 -10.71 -6.62
C THR A 61 -5.80 -10.81 -7.08
N ASP A 62 -5.31 -9.81 -7.80
CA ASP A 62 -3.90 -9.68 -8.19
C ASP A 62 -3.09 -9.01 -7.10
N VAL A 63 -3.67 -7.99 -6.45
CA VAL A 63 -3.01 -7.25 -5.37
C VAL A 63 -3.97 -6.86 -4.26
N VAL A 64 -3.53 -7.09 -3.01
CA VAL A 64 -4.22 -6.60 -1.80
C VAL A 64 -3.53 -5.31 -1.36
N VAL A 65 -4.29 -4.22 -1.28
CA VAL A 65 -3.85 -2.93 -0.73
C VAL A 65 -4.35 -2.81 0.69
N ILE A 66 -3.43 -2.77 1.65
CA ILE A 66 -3.74 -2.72 3.09
C ILE A 66 -3.50 -1.30 3.60
N TYR A 67 -4.56 -0.63 4.04
CA TYR A 67 -4.50 0.62 4.78
C TYR A 67 -5.41 0.54 6.00
N LYS A 68 -4.88 -0.09 7.05
CA LYS A 68 -5.56 -0.38 8.32
C LYS A 68 -4.51 -0.44 9.42
N GLY A 69 -4.72 0.29 10.49
CA GLY A 69 -3.84 0.19 11.67
C GLY A 69 -3.85 -1.23 12.24
N ASP A 70 -2.69 -1.71 12.65
CA ASP A 70 -2.51 -3.02 13.26
C ASP A 70 -3.07 -4.19 12.44
N ALA A 71 -2.94 -4.17 11.10
CA ALA A 71 -3.46 -5.25 10.27
C ALA A 71 -2.71 -6.57 10.45
N ALA A 72 -1.54 -6.56 11.08
CA ALA A 72 -0.81 -7.79 11.42
C ALA A 72 -1.37 -8.53 12.67
N PHE A 73 -2.46 -8.04 13.27
CA PHE A 73 -3.31 -8.84 14.16
C PHE A 73 -4.27 -9.69 13.33
N LEU A 74 -3.81 -10.84 12.91
CA LEU A 74 -4.55 -11.76 12.05
C LEU A 74 -5.21 -12.85 12.88
N SER A 75 -6.47 -13.17 12.57
CA SER A 75 -7.07 -14.45 12.95
C SER A 75 -6.40 -15.60 12.20
N ASP A 76 -6.60 -16.83 12.67
CA ASP A 76 -6.04 -18.01 11.99
C ASP A 76 -6.58 -18.15 10.55
N ASP A 77 -7.84 -17.81 10.31
CA ASP A 77 -8.45 -17.85 8.98
C ASP A 77 -7.86 -16.78 8.05
N GLU A 78 -7.69 -15.55 8.52
CA GLU A 78 -7.05 -14.47 7.75
C GLU A 78 -5.59 -14.82 7.43
N LYS A 79 -4.87 -15.37 8.40
CA LYS A 79 -3.50 -15.83 8.22
C LYS A 79 -3.42 -16.92 7.14
N ALA A 80 -4.26 -17.95 7.24
CA ALA A 80 -4.31 -19.03 6.26
C ALA A 80 -4.68 -18.52 4.85
N ALA A 81 -5.64 -17.59 4.75
CA ALA A 81 -6.02 -16.99 3.48
C ALA A 81 -4.87 -16.19 2.83
N LEU A 82 -4.17 -15.36 3.63
CA LEU A 82 -3.02 -14.59 3.15
C LEU A 82 -1.83 -15.49 2.77
N GLU A 83 -1.55 -16.54 3.54
CA GLU A 83 -0.49 -17.51 3.22
C GLU A 83 -0.76 -18.24 1.91
N ALA A 84 -1.99 -18.70 1.70
CA ALA A 84 -2.40 -19.33 0.44
C ALA A 84 -2.32 -18.36 -0.74
N TYR A 85 -2.72 -17.10 -0.52
CA TYR A 85 -2.67 -16.04 -1.50
C TYR A 85 -1.23 -15.69 -1.91
N VAL A 86 -0.34 -15.46 -0.95
CA VAL A 86 1.09 -15.19 -1.22
C VAL A 86 1.75 -16.41 -1.87
N LYS A 87 1.41 -17.63 -1.43
CA LYS A 87 1.93 -18.87 -2.03
C LYS A 87 1.61 -19.01 -3.52
N ARG A 88 0.46 -18.52 -3.99
CA ARG A 88 0.12 -18.51 -5.40
C ARG A 88 0.73 -17.35 -6.21
N GLY A 89 1.50 -16.47 -5.57
CA GLY A 89 2.14 -15.31 -6.17
C GLY A 89 1.34 -14.01 -6.07
N GLY A 90 0.35 -13.93 -5.19
CA GLY A 90 -0.45 -12.74 -4.96
C GLY A 90 0.37 -11.58 -4.38
N GLY A 91 0.09 -10.36 -4.84
CA GLY A 91 0.81 -9.16 -4.47
C GLY A 91 0.26 -8.47 -3.21
N LEU A 92 1.13 -7.88 -2.41
CA LEU A 92 0.76 -7.10 -1.23
C LEU A 92 1.24 -5.66 -1.33
N VAL A 93 0.40 -4.73 -0.91
CA VAL A 93 0.78 -3.33 -0.72
C VAL A 93 0.41 -2.94 0.70
N SER A 94 1.36 -2.40 1.46
CA SER A 94 1.17 -2.03 2.85
C SER A 94 1.46 -0.55 3.05
N PHE A 95 0.48 0.17 3.60
CA PHE A 95 0.60 1.58 3.91
C PHE A 95 0.57 1.81 5.40
N HIS A 96 1.43 2.71 5.85
CA HIS A 96 1.49 3.20 7.20
C HIS A 96 1.62 2.07 8.22
N ASP A 97 0.73 2.01 9.18
CA ASP A 97 0.75 1.10 10.33
C ASP A 97 0.20 -0.31 10.04
N SER A 98 -0.03 -0.63 8.76
CA SER A 98 -0.62 -1.92 8.38
C SER A 98 0.23 -3.13 8.77
N MET A 99 1.56 -3.00 8.85
CA MET A 99 2.46 -4.06 9.23
C MET A 99 2.70 -4.14 10.75
N CYS A 100 1.98 -3.37 11.56
CA CYS A 100 2.10 -3.42 13.01
C CYS A 100 1.31 -4.60 13.60
N GLY A 101 1.93 -5.36 14.51
CA GLY A 101 1.26 -6.49 15.13
C GLY A 101 2.08 -7.21 16.19
N PRO A 102 1.55 -8.32 16.74
CA PRO A 102 2.18 -9.05 17.83
C PRO A 102 3.42 -9.85 17.39
N ASP A 103 3.43 -10.29 16.12
CA ASP A 103 4.50 -11.10 15.52
C ASP A 103 5.11 -10.41 14.29
N PRO A 104 6.00 -9.43 14.48
CA PRO A 104 6.63 -8.74 13.36
C PRO A 104 7.58 -9.65 12.56
N ALA A 105 8.11 -10.71 13.17
CA ALA A 105 8.96 -11.65 12.43
C ALA A 105 8.16 -12.41 11.37
N TYR A 106 6.96 -12.86 11.71
CA TYR A 106 6.05 -13.47 10.73
C TYR A 106 5.65 -12.47 9.64
N PHE A 107 5.12 -11.30 10.03
CA PHE A 107 4.60 -10.36 9.04
C PHE A 107 5.68 -9.79 8.10
N SER A 108 6.93 -9.69 8.59
CA SER A 108 8.06 -9.30 7.74
C SER A 108 8.34 -10.30 6.62
N THR A 109 7.97 -11.58 6.77
CA THR A 109 8.08 -12.55 5.66
C THR A 109 7.09 -12.31 4.54
N LEU A 110 6.03 -11.53 4.78
CA LEU A 110 5.01 -11.18 3.78
C LEU A 110 5.33 -9.89 3.04
N VAL A 111 5.83 -8.87 3.77
CA VAL A 111 6.01 -7.50 3.23
C VAL A 111 7.43 -6.95 3.39
N GLY A 112 8.38 -7.78 3.84
CA GLY A 112 9.80 -7.43 3.96
C GLY A 112 10.17 -6.74 5.26
N GLY A 113 9.28 -5.98 5.88
CA GLY A 113 9.50 -5.29 7.14
C GLY A 113 8.22 -5.16 7.95
N ALA A 114 8.32 -5.24 9.29
CA ALA A 114 7.16 -5.13 10.17
C ALA A 114 7.50 -4.46 11.51
N LYS A 115 6.48 -3.98 12.21
CA LYS A 115 6.58 -3.28 13.48
C LYS A 115 6.02 -4.13 14.62
N LYS A 116 6.67 -4.04 15.78
CA LYS A 116 6.16 -4.65 17.01
C LYS A 116 5.10 -3.73 17.64
N HIS A 117 3.88 -4.23 17.79
CA HIS A 117 2.83 -3.54 18.54
C HIS A 117 3.24 -3.31 20.01
N GLY A 118 2.88 -2.15 20.55
CA GLY A 118 3.22 -1.76 21.92
C GLY A 118 4.65 -1.25 22.12
N GLN A 119 5.47 -1.20 21.07
CA GLN A 119 6.80 -0.59 21.09
C GLN A 119 6.73 0.82 20.46
N VAL A 120 7.41 1.79 21.06
CA VAL A 120 7.58 3.11 20.44
C VAL A 120 8.60 2.97 19.31
N ASN A 121 8.11 2.97 18.09
CA ASN A 121 8.89 2.76 16.86
C ASN A 121 8.45 3.72 15.74
N TYR A 122 7.88 4.85 16.14
CA TYR A 122 7.34 5.90 15.27
C TYR A 122 7.61 7.29 15.87
N THR A 123 7.65 8.31 15.03
CA THR A 123 7.64 9.72 15.46
C THR A 123 6.21 10.19 15.63
N LEU A 124 6.03 11.31 16.32
CA LEU A 124 4.82 12.13 16.15
C LEU A 124 4.89 12.85 14.81
N ASP A 125 3.75 13.41 14.35
CA ASP A 125 3.69 14.22 13.13
C ASP A 125 4.80 15.25 13.08
N ALA A 126 5.63 15.14 12.07
CA ALA A 126 6.78 16.02 11.87
C ALA A 126 7.15 16.11 10.37
N PRO A 127 7.91 17.12 9.95
CA PRO A 127 8.49 17.17 8.63
C PRO A 127 9.44 15.96 8.43
N ILE A 128 9.16 15.13 7.45
CA ILE A 128 9.96 13.95 7.08
C ILE A 128 10.65 14.24 5.75
N PRO A 129 11.98 14.44 5.76
CA PRO A 129 12.75 14.66 4.54
C PRO A 129 13.07 13.30 3.87
N TYR A 130 12.40 13.00 2.77
CA TYR A 130 12.74 11.84 1.95
C TYR A 130 13.99 12.06 1.12
N THR A 131 14.81 11.03 1.06
CA THR A 131 15.89 10.87 0.08
C THR A 131 15.59 9.64 -0.78
N ILE A 132 15.44 9.85 -2.07
CA ILE A 132 15.27 8.76 -3.03
C ILE A 132 16.62 8.09 -3.26
N VAL A 133 16.76 6.84 -2.86
CA VAL A 133 18.01 6.09 -2.94
C VAL A 133 18.14 5.27 -4.23
N ASP A 134 17.02 4.81 -4.81
CA ASP A 134 17.00 4.19 -6.13
C ASP A 134 16.12 4.99 -7.11
N ARG A 135 16.76 5.96 -7.78
CA ARG A 135 16.10 6.80 -8.80
C ARG A 135 15.89 6.07 -10.12
N SER A 136 16.52 4.91 -10.31
CA SER A 136 16.40 4.10 -11.53
C SER A 136 15.20 3.16 -11.48
N ASN A 137 14.66 2.89 -10.30
CA ASN A 137 13.50 2.04 -10.14
C ASN A 137 12.26 2.68 -10.78
N PRO A 138 11.55 1.97 -11.66
CA PRO A 138 10.41 2.54 -12.38
C PRO A 138 9.26 2.99 -11.47
N ILE A 139 9.11 2.44 -10.25
CA ILE A 139 8.12 2.91 -9.27
C ILE A 139 8.43 4.36 -8.86
N MET A 140 9.71 4.72 -8.75
CA MET A 140 10.18 6.04 -8.32
C MET A 140 10.29 7.06 -9.48
N LYS A 141 9.88 6.69 -10.68
CA LYS A 141 9.86 7.59 -11.83
C LYS A 141 9.10 8.88 -11.50
N ASP A 142 9.68 10.01 -11.81
CA ASP A 142 9.18 11.37 -11.54
C ASP A 142 9.10 11.76 -10.05
N MET A 143 9.60 10.90 -9.13
CA MET A 143 9.79 11.26 -7.74
C MET A 143 11.03 12.13 -7.56
N SER A 144 10.92 13.13 -6.73
CA SER A 144 12.04 13.95 -6.23
C SER A 144 12.18 13.80 -4.73
N ASP A 145 13.35 14.16 -4.20
CA ASP A 145 13.49 14.35 -2.76
C ASP A 145 12.50 15.42 -2.33
N MET A 146 11.73 15.13 -1.29
CA MET A 146 10.68 16.01 -0.79
C MET A 146 10.56 15.91 0.73
N THR A 147 9.90 16.87 1.30
CA THR A 147 9.51 16.82 2.71
C THR A 147 7.99 16.79 2.81
N ILE A 148 7.46 15.84 3.55
CA ILE A 148 6.04 15.77 3.91
C ILE A 148 5.88 15.82 5.42
N THR A 149 4.73 16.26 5.91
CA THR A 149 4.38 16.11 7.33
C THR A 149 3.65 14.79 7.53
N ASP A 150 4.23 13.91 8.34
CA ASP A 150 3.68 12.59 8.65
C ASP A 150 4.44 11.98 9.84
N GLU A 151 4.21 10.70 10.15
CA GLU A 151 5.03 9.91 11.08
C GLU A 151 6.15 9.17 10.34
N ALA A 152 7.37 9.23 10.87
CA ALA A 152 8.49 8.40 10.40
C ALA A 152 8.66 7.18 11.31
N PHE A 153 9.05 6.05 10.73
CA PHE A 153 9.17 4.78 11.45
C PHE A 153 10.62 4.30 11.54
N PHE A 154 10.92 3.65 12.65
CA PHE A 154 12.24 3.09 12.99
C PHE A 154 12.08 1.79 13.81
N LEU A 155 13.15 1.13 14.19
CA LEU A 155 13.14 -0.15 14.91
C LEU A 155 12.28 -1.23 14.23
N MET A 156 12.41 -1.32 12.91
CA MET A 156 11.70 -2.34 12.12
C MET A 156 12.33 -3.72 12.31
N THR A 157 11.50 -4.75 12.31
CA THR A 157 11.91 -6.13 12.11
C THR A 157 11.93 -6.40 10.60
N TRP A 158 13.11 -6.68 10.05
CA TRP A 158 13.32 -6.91 8.64
C TRP A 158 13.34 -8.40 8.28
N SER A 159 12.85 -8.74 7.09
CA SER A 159 13.16 -10.02 6.47
C SER A 159 14.67 -10.11 6.21
N LYS A 160 15.23 -11.30 6.37
CA LYS A 160 16.68 -11.53 6.21
C LYS A 160 17.02 -12.21 4.90
N ASP A 161 16.07 -12.94 4.34
CA ASP A 161 16.25 -13.71 3.11
C ASP A 161 14.89 -13.88 2.39
N PRO A 162 14.69 -13.23 1.24
CA PRO A 162 15.56 -12.21 0.65
C PRO A 162 15.55 -10.89 1.44
N GLU A 163 16.51 -10.02 1.18
CA GLU A 163 16.52 -8.66 1.72
C GLU A 163 15.54 -7.76 0.96
N VAL A 164 15.08 -6.70 1.64
CA VAL A 164 14.24 -5.68 1.01
C VAL A 164 15.07 -4.81 0.08
N HIS A 165 14.47 -4.39 -1.03
CA HIS A 165 15.05 -3.37 -1.90
C HIS A 165 14.53 -1.98 -1.52
N VAL A 166 15.37 -1.18 -0.87
CA VAL A 166 15.00 0.15 -0.37
C VAL A 166 14.95 1.15 -1.52
N LEU A 167 13.81 1.84 -1.67
CA LEU A 167 13.58 2.86 -2.69
C LEU A 167 13.81 4.28 -2.16
N ALA A 168 13.41 4.53 -0.91
CA ALA A 168 13.64 5.81 -0.25
C ALA A 168 13.86 5.63 1.25
N THR A 169 14.69 6.52 1.79
CA THR A 169 14.95 6.65 3.22
C THR A 169 14.49 8.01 3.72
N ALA A 170 14.37 8.16 5.02
CA ALA A 170 14.26 9.47 5.65
C ALA A 170 15.13 9.55 6.89
N LYS A 171 15.59 10.75 7.18
CA LYS A 171 16.20 11.09 8.46
C LYS A 171 15.09 11.21 9.50
N ILE A 172 15.20 10.44 10.59
CA ILE A 172 14.19 10.43 11.66
C ILE A 172 14.15 11.81 12.33
N PRO A 173 12.96 12.49 12.31
CA PRO A 173 12.81 13.81 12.93
C PRO A 173 13.03 13.77 14.44
N PRO A 174 13.55 14.85 15.05
CA PRO A 174 13.87 14.92 16.49
C PRO A 174 12.59 15.16 17.34
N THR A 175 11.59 14.30 17.19
CA THR A 175 10.39 14.31 18.05
C THR A 175 10.67 13.64 19.39
N ARG A 176 9.80 13.87 20.38
CA ARG A 176 9.93 13.22 21.69
C ARG A 176 9.91 11.69 21.59
N SER A 177 9.08 11.14 20.70
CA SER A 177 8.95 9.70 20.51
C SER A 177 10.15 9.07 19.79
N ALA A 178 10.92 9.84 19.01
CA ALA A 178 12.14 9.36 18.37
C ALA A 178 13.24 8.97 19.37
N GLY A 179 13.28 9.63 20.54
CA GLY A 179 14.30 9.34 21.56
C GLY A 179 15.72 9.40 20.99
N ASP A 180 16.49 8.36 21.21
CA ASP A 180 17.87 8.22 20.72
C ASP A 180 17.96 7.90 19.22
N HIS A 181 16.83 7.55 18.57
CA HIS A 181 16.74 7.25 17.12
C HIS A 181 16.64 8.53 16.27
N LYS A 182 16.53 9.70 16.89
CA LYS A 182 16.59 10.98 16.16
C LYS A 182 17.86 11.02 15.31
N ASP A 183 17.73 11.57 14.11
CA ASP A 183 18.81 11.71 13.13
C ASP A 183 19.28 10.40 12.47
N GLU A 184 18.78 9.22 12.87
CA GLU A 184 19.01 7.98 12.13
C GLU A 184 18.43 8.07 10.72
N ILE A 185 19.07 7.38 9.77
CA ILE A 185 18.54 7.21 8.42
C ILE A 185 17.82 5.86 8.38
N ALA A 186 16.52 5.89 8.14
CA ALA A 186 15.69 4.69 8.13
C ALA A 186 14.94 4.53 6.80
N PRO A 187 14.80 3.30 6.28
CA PRO A 187 13.94 2.99 5.13
C PRO A 187 12.49 3.40 5.42
N GLN A 188 11.87 4.07 4.43
CA GLN A 188 10.46 4.47 4.51
C GLN A 188 9.65 3.98 3.30
N ILE A 189 10.33 3.61 2.20
CA ILE A 189 9.71 3.05 1.00
C ILE A 189 10.59 1.91 0.51
N TRP A 190 9.99 0.75 0.24
CA TRP A 190 10.71 -0.40 -0.28
C TRP A 190 9.85 -1.33 -1.11
N THR A 191 10.50 -2.18 -1.88
CA THR A 191 9.93 -3.36 -2.52
C THR A 191 10.53 -4.63 -1.90
N TYR A 192 9.76 -5.70 -1.98
CA TYR A 192 10.17 -7.00 -1.49
C TYR A 192 9.66 -8.09 -2.44
N GLU A 193 10.58 -8.87 -2.99
CA GLU A 193 10.27 -10.02 -3.83
C GLU A 193 10.72 -11.29 -3.14
N HIS A 194 9.83 -12.25 -3.00
CA HIS A 194 10.14 -13.50 -2.31
C HIS A 194 9.33 -14.66 -2.87
N THR A 195 9.77 -15.86 -2.55
CA THR A 195 9.04 -17.09 -2.91
C THR A 195 8.94 -17.97 -1.67
N VAL A 196 7.72 -18.19 -1.19
CA VAL A 196 7.51 -19.14 -0.09
C VAL A 196 7.72 -20.57 -0.55
N PRO A 197 8.13 -21.51 0.31
CA PRO A 197 8.39 -22.89 -0.09
C PRO A 197 7.23 -23.54 -0.85
N GLY A 198 7.50 -24.01 -2.05
CA GLY A 198 6.52 -24.62 -2.95
C GLY A 198 5.49 -23.65 -3.54
N GLY A 199 5.80 -22.35 -3.51
CA GLY A 199 4.96 -21.29 -4.06
C GLY A 199 5.51 -20.68 -5.35
N GLN A 200 4.82 -19.63 -5.79
CA GLN A 200 5.21 -18.76 -6.90
C GLN A 200 5.88 -17.49 -6.37
N PRO A 201 6.68 -16.76 -7.20
CA PRO A 201 7.19 -15.46 -6.83
C PRO A 201 6.06 -14.50 -6.46
N ALA A 202 6.15 -13.90 -5.28
CA ALA A 202 5.25 -12.90 -4.75
C ALA A 202 5.98 -11.57 -4.55
N ARG A 203 5.25 -10.46 -4.58
CA ARG A 203 5.78 -9.11 -4.47
C ARG A 203 5.07 -8.32 -3.41
N ALA A 204 5.82 -7.50 -2.67
CA ALA A 204 5.23 -6.50 -1.79
C ALA A 204 5.84 -5.12 -2.05
N PHE A 205 4.99 -4.09 -2.04
CA PHE A 205 5.38 -2.69 -2.05
C PHE A 205 4.93 -2.03 -0.76
N VAL A 206 5.82 -1.28 -0.12
CA VAL A 206 5.53 -0.63 1.17
C VAL A 206 5.86 0.84 1.12
N TRP A 207 4.94 1.64 1.61
CA TRP A 207 5.09 3.05 1.92
C TRP A 207 4.67 3.29 3.38
N MET A 208 5.62 3.71 4.21
CA MET A 208 5.45 3.77 5.67
C MET A 208 4.58 4.93 6.15
N GLN A 209 4.32 5.93 5.32
CA GLN A 209 3.51 7.09 5.69
C GLN A 209 2.05 6.89 5.31
N GLY A 210 1.23 7.86 5.67
CA GLY A 210 -0.22 7.82 5.51
C GLY A 210 -0.99 8.04 6.81
N HIS A 211 -0.30 8.43 7.90
CA HIS A 211 -0.95 8.95 9.09
C HIS A 211 -1.80 10.17 8.74
N ILE A 212 -1.19 11.10 8.00
CA ILE A 212 -1.88 12.28 7.47
C ILE A 212 -2.47 11.97 6.10
N TYR A 213 -3.79 11.84 6.03
CA TYR A 213 -4.52 11.43 4.83
C TYR A 213 -4.27 12.34 3.62
N ALA A 214 -4.10 13.64 3.84
CA ALA A 214 -3.85 14.60 2.78
C ALA A 214 -2.62 14.27 1.91
N ASN A 215 -1.65 13.51 2.44
CA ASN A 215 -0.47 13.10 1.68
C ASN A 215 -0.80 12.20 0.47
N PHE A 216 -1.90 11.45 0.51
CA PHE A 216 -2.39 10.66 -0.63
C PHE A 216 -2.79 11.50 -1.84
N ALA A 217 -3.07 12.80 -1.65
CA ALA A 217 -3.40 13.74 -2.71
C ALA A 217 -2.18 14.35 -3.39
N ASN A 218 -0.96 14.19 -2.86
CA ASN A 218 0.26 14.67 -3.49
C ASN A 218 0.46 13.95 -4.84
N PRO A 219 0.61 14.67 -5.98
CA PRO A 219 0.67 14.05 -7.29
C PRO A 219 1.83 13.06 -7.48
N GLN A 220 3.01 13.35 -6.91
CA GLN A 220 4.17 12.45 -7.01
C GLN A 220 3.93 11.19 -6.17
N ILE A 221 3.43 11.33 -4.94
CA ILE A 221 3.09 10.20 -4.08
C ILE A 221 2.00 9.35 -4.75
N LYS A 222 0.92 9.96 -5.22
CA LYS A 222 -0.16 9.24 -5.92
C LYS A 222 0.37 8.43 -7.10
N ALA A 223 1.23 9.01 -7.95
CA ALA A 223 1.82 8.31 -9.08
C ALA A 223 2.71 7.12 -8.63
N MET A 224 3.53 7.33 -7.60
CA MET A 224 4.35 6.29 -6.99
C MET A 224 3.48 5.15 -6.44
N LEU A 225 2.41 5.45 -5.71
CA LEU A 225 1.51 4.44 -5.15
C LEU A 225 0.81 3.63 -6.25
N LEU A 226 0.33 4.27 -7.31
CA LEU A 226 -0.26 3.58 -8.46
C LEU A 226 0.75 2.63 -9.14
N ARG A 227 2.01 3.06 -9.30
CA ARG A 227 3.07 2.21 -9.84
C ARG A 227 3.43 1.06 -8.89
N GLY A 228 3.52 1.33 -7.59
CA GLY A 228 3.77 0.30 -6.57
C GLY A 228 2.68 -0.77 -6.53
N ILE A 229 1.41 -0.35 -6.66
CA ILE A 229 0.25 -1.26 -6.73
C ILE A 229 0.33 -2.13 -8.00
N ALA A 230 0.58 -1.53 -9.18
CA ALA A 230 0.71 -2.27 -10.43
C ALA A 230 1.88 -3.26 -10.37
N TRP A 231 3.04 -2.84 -9.88
CA TRP A 231 4.23 -3.68 -9.74
C TRP A 231 3.98 -4.86 -8.78
N ALA A 232 3.37 -4.60 -7.61
CA ALA A 232 3.06 -5.63 -6.63
C ALA A 232 2.07 -6.67 -7.21
N GLY A 233 1.07 -6.23 -7.98
CA GLY A 233 0.12 -7.10 -8.68
C GLY A 233 0.71 -7.85 -9.88
N ASN A 234 2.03 -7.74 -10.12
CA ASN A 234 2.72 -8.35 -11.25
C ASN A 234 2.22 -7.86 -12.62
N HIS A 235 1.78 -6.61 -12.69
CA HIS A 235 1.37 -5.89 -13.89
C HIS A 235 2.46 -4.90 -14.36
N PRO A 236 2.39 -4.41 -15.61
CA PRO A 236 3.28 -3.34 -16.07
C PRO A 236 3.22 -2.13 -15.14
N VAL A 237 4.39 -1.63 -14.70
CA VAL A 237 4.49 -0.61 -13.63
C VAL A 237 3.69 0.66 -13.94
N ASP A 238 3.68 1.11 -15.20
CA ASP A 238 2.93 2.31 -15.61
C ASP A 238 1.46 2.01 -16.02
N GLU A 239 0.95 0.77 -15.88
CA GLU A 239 -0.38 0.40 -16.36
C GLU A 239 -1.47 1.30 -15.79
N LEU A 240 -1.50 1.48 -14.48
CA LEU A 240 -2.49 2.34 -13.82
C LEU A 240 -2.25 3.82 -14.11
N VAL A 241 -1.01 4.28 -14.16
CA VAL A 241 -0.68 5.69 -14.39
C VAL A 241 -0.99 6.11 -15.81
N SER A 242 -0.76 5.24 -16.80
CA SER A 242 -0.93 5.52 -18.22
C SER A 242 -2.31 5.18 -18.77
N TYR A 243 -3.20 4.61 -17.97
CA TYR A 243 -4.53 4.20 -18.43
C TYR A 243 -5.36 5.37 -18.94
N VAL A 244 -5.88 5.22 -20.14
CA VAL A 244 -6.82 6.16 -20.76
C VAL A 244 -8.18 5.47 -20.87
N PRO A 245 -9.21 5.90 -20.15
CA PRO A 245 -10.53 5.29 -20.23
C PRO A 245 -11.11 5.43 -21.65
N PRO A 246 -11.80 4.40 -22.16
CA PRO A 246 -12.46 4.49 -23.45
C PRO A 246 -13.51 5.62 -23.45
N PRO A 247 -13.74 6.30 -24.58
CA PRO A 247 -14.74 7.33 -24.67
C PRO A 247 -16.10 6.77 -24.25
N ARG A 248 -16.83 7.51 -23.42
CA ARG A 248 -18.18 7.11 -23.02
C ARG A 248 -19.04 6.95 -24.27
N PRO A 249 -19.78 5.83 -24.43
CA PRO A 249 -20.73 5.73 -25.50
C PRO A 249 -21.71 6.90 -25.40
N ALA A 250 -21.98 7.58 -26.50
CA ALA A 250 -22.97 8.63 -26.56
C ALA A 250 -24.26 8.11 -25.92
N ARG A 251 -24.79 8.81 -24.91
CA ARG A 251 -26.13 8.50 -24.40
C ARG A 251 -27.08 8.53 -25.59
N GLY A 252 -27.57 7.34 -25.96
CA GLY A 252 -28.58 7.24 -27.00
C GLY A 252 -29.70 8.23 -26.68
N GLY A 253 -29.87 9.25 -27.50
CA GLY A 253 -30.95 10.18 -27.33
C GLY A 253 -32.24 9.39 -27.31
N MET A 254 -33.02 9.50 -26.23
CA MET A 254 -34.42 9.07 -26.29
C MET A 254 -35.05 9.83 -27.45
N ALA A 255 -35.42 9.10 -28.51
CA ALA A 255 -36.21 9.67 -29.58
C ALA A 255 -37.48 10.25 -28.91
N PRO A 256 -37.88 11.51 -29.26
CA PRO A 256 -39.12 12.06 -28.76
C PRO A 256 -40.24 11.13 -29.20
N GLY A 257 -40.95 10.56 -28.22
CA GLY A 257 -42.12 9.73 -28.49
C GLY A 257 -43.13 10.50 -29.35
N LYS A 258 -43.60 9.84 -30.38
CA LYS A 258 -44.74 10.30 -31.20
C LYS A 258 -46.04 10.15 -30.41
#